data_92893a38ef561f4e9bbe15053311a91d
#
_entry.id   92893a38ef561f4e9bbe15053311a91d
#
_cell.length_a   1.000
_cell.length_b   1.000
_cell.length_c   1.000
_cell.angle_alpha   90.00
_cell.angle_beta   90.00
_cell.angle_gamma   90.00
#
_symmetry.space_group_name_H-M   'P 1'
#
loop_
_entity.id
_entity.type
_entity.pdbx_description
1 polymer ?
#
loop_
_entity_poly.entity_id
_entity_poly.type
_entity_poly.pdbx_seq_one_letter_code
_entity_poly.pdbx_strand_id
1 'polypeptide(L)'
;MSWEMVDEGWGRRASEFATLSEPANTREYLCVHQHLGVAQGDRLLDMACGAGLAIELAAIRGALCAGIDASNRLVAVAQDRSPSADIRVGDMEALPWEDGSFDIVTSFRGIWGTTTKAVEEAHRVLRPGGRLAMTCWGNVGKSPGAWMMA
;
A
#
# COMPACT_ATOMS: atom_id res chain seq x y z
N MET A 1 -14.55 -8.79 -10.42
CA MET A 1 -15.09 -8.57 -9.04
C MET A 1 -14.97 -7.07 -8.83
N SER A 2 -16.06 -6.37 -8.42
CA SER A 2 -15.96 -4.92 -8.20
C SER A 2 -15.04 -4.67 -7.01
N TRP A 3 -14.14 -3.70 -7.12
CA TRP A 3 -13.21 -3.30 -6.05
C TRP A 3 -13.94 -2.88 -4.76
N GLU A 4 -15.17 -2.38 -4.89
CA GLU A 4 -16.03 -2.00 -3.75
C GLU A 4 -16.38 -3.17 -2.83
N MET A 5 -16.32 -4.41 -3.32
CA MET A 5 -16.55 -5.60 -2.49
C MET A 5 -15.39 -5.90 -1.52
N VAL A 6 -14.25 -5.24 -1.68
CA VAL A 6 -13.07 -5.41 -0.81
C VAL A 6 -13.39 -5.00 0.63
N ASP A 7 -14.20 -3.94 0.82
CA ASP A 7 -14.61 -3.50 2.16
C ASP A 7 -15.47 -4.52 2.89
N GLU A 8 -16.26 -5.32 2.19
CA GLU A 8 -17.04 -6.42 2.79
C GLU A 8 -16.15 -7.56 3.31
N GLY A 9 -14.98 -7.73 2.73
CA GLY A 9 -13.97 -8.70 3.19
C GLY A 9 -13.04 -8.11 4.24
N TRP A 10 -12.09 -7.31 3.79
CA TRP A 10 -11.02 -6.75 4.63
C TRP A 10 -11.51 -5.68 5.60
N GLY A 11 -12.45 -4.84 5.18
CA GLY A 11 -12.96 -3.74 6.00
C GLY A 11 -13.70 -4.22 7.27
N ARG A 12 -14.35 -5.38 7.25
CA ARG A 12 -14.99 -5.95 8.45
C ARG A 12 -14.00 -6.24 9.56
N ARG A 13 -12.74 -6.46 9.24
CA ARG A 13 -11.65 -6.74 10.18
C ARG A 13 -10.61 -5.62 10.24
N ALA A 14 -10.98 -4.40 9.89
CA ALA A 14 -10.05 -3.28 9.81
C ALA A 14 -9.27 -3.06 11.13
N SER A 15 -9.95 -3.15 12.28
CA SER A 15 -9.30 -3.02 13.59
C SER A 15 -8.32 -4.16 13.87
N GLU A 16 -8.70 -5.41 13.60
CA GLU A 16 -7.82 -6.58 13.76
C GLU A 16 -6.63 -6.50 12.79
N PHE A 17 -6.88 -6.09 11.55
CA PHE A 17 -5.83 -5.90 10.56
C PHE A 17 -4.83 -4.86 11.03
N ALA A 18 -5.29 -3.70 11.48
CA ALA A 18 -4.45 -2.59 11.94
C ALA A 18 -3.63 -2.92 13.20
N THR A 19 -4.16 -3.78 14.08
CA THR A 19 -3.54 -4.06 15.40
C THR A 19 -2.72 -5.35 15.43
N LEU A 20 -3.03 -6.32 14.58
CA LEU A 20 -2.39 -7.63 14.59
C LEU A 20 -1.62 -7.94 13.30
N SER A 21 -2.27 -7.74 12.13
CA SER A 21 -1.69 -8.18 10.86
C SER A 21 -0.65 -7.21 10.32
N GLU A 22 -0.94 -5.92 10.28
CA GLU A 22 0.02 -4.92 9.79
C GLU A 22 1.30 -4.84 10.64
N PRO A 23 1.24 -4.77 11.98
CA PRO A 23 2.44 -4.70 12.80
C PRO A 23 3.40 -5.90 12.60
N ALA A 24 2.87 -7.09 12.32
CA ALA A 24 3.67 -8.25 11.99
C ALA A 24 4.52 -8.08 10.71
N ASN A 25 4.12 -7.16 9.83
CA ASN A 25 4.80 -6.86 8.57
C ASN A 25 5.74 -5.63 8.63
N THR A 26 5.88 -4.99 9.79
CA THR A 26 6.70 -3.77 9.95
C THR A 26 8.11 -3.91 9.38
N ARG A 27 8.75 -5.08 9.60
CA ARG A 27 10.11 -5.34 9.09
C ARG A 27 10.15 -5.32 7.55
N GLU A 28 9.13 -5.87 6.89
CA GLU A 28 9.01 -5.84 5.44
C GLU A 28 8.92 -4.40 4.92
N TYR A 29 8.04 -3.59 5.51
CA TYR A 29 7.88 -2.18 5.15
C TYR A 29 9.19 -1.41 5.29
N LEU A 30 9.87 -1.54 6.42
CA LEU A 30 11.13 -0.87 6.68
C LEU A 30 12.24 -1.30 5.71
N CYS A 31 12.34 -2.60 5.39
CA CYS A 31 13.33 -3.11 4.44
C CYS A 31 13.08 -2.55 3.03
N VAL A 32 11.82 -2.52 2.57
CA VAL A 32 11.45 -1.97 1.26
C VAL A 32 11.75 -0.48 1.21
N HIS A 33 11.32 0.30 2.22
CA HIS A 33 11.60 1.75 2.28
C HIS A 33 13.11 2.04 2.28
N GLN A 34 13.89 1.24 2.99
CA GLN A 34 15.35 1.37 3.00
C GLN A 34 15.95 1.04 1.63
N HIS A 35 15.50 -0.03 0.99
CA HIS A 35 15.97 -0.44 -0.35
C HIS A 35 15.63 0.62 -1.41
N LEU A 36 14.43 1.20 -1.33
CA LEU A 36 14.02 2.31 -2.19
C LEU A 36 14.73 3.62 -1.85
N GLY A 37 15.40 3.73 -0.71
CA GLY A 37 16.02 4.96 -0.25
C GLY A 37 15.02 6.07 0.04
N VAL A 38 13.87 5.72 0.65
CA VAL A 38 12.86 6.72 1.05
C VAL A 38 13.47 7.76 1.95
N ALA A 39 13.35 9.02 1.57
CA ALA A 39 13.98 10.16 2.24
C ALA A 39 13.04 11.35 2.37
N GLN A 40 13.49 12.35 3.10
CA GLN A 40 12.78 13.61 3.29
C GLN A 40 12.47 14.29 1.94
N GLY A 41 11.21 14.64 1.75
CA GLY A 41 10.73 15.34 0.57
C GLY A 41 10.34 14.43 -0.60
N ASP A 42 10.63 13.12 -0.57
CA ASP A 42 10.11 12.19 -1.57
C ASP A 42 8.58 12.16 -1.53
N ARG A 43 7.93 12.24 -2.69
CA ARG A 43 6.48 12.03 -2.83
C ARG A 43 6.24 10.53 -3.02
N LEU A 44 5.62 9.91 -2.02
CA LEU A 44 5.39 8.46 -1.99
C LEU A 44 3.90 8.16 -2.04
N LEU A 45 3.50 7.28 -2.96
CA LEU A 45 2.16 6.66 -3.01
C LEU A 45 2.25 5.21 -2.55
N ASP A 46 1.37 4.80 -1.64
CA ASP A 46 1.16 3.39 -1.30
C ASP A 46 -0.19 2.90 -1.87
N MET A 47 -0.14 1.91 -2.77
CA MET A 47 -1.31 1.33 -3.44
C MET A 47 -1.79 0.10 -2.69
N ALA A 48 -3.09 0.02 -2.40
CA ALA A 48 -3.71 -0.90 -1.46
C ALA A 48 -3.10 -0.74 -0.06
N CYS A 49 -3.14 0.50 0.45
CA CYS A 49 -2.40 0.91 1.64
C CYS A 49 -2.94 0.34 2.97
N GLY A 50 -4.07 -0.35 2.95
CA GLY A 50 -4.66 -0.93 4.15
C GLY A 50 -4.93 0.11 5.24
N ALA A 51 -4.53 -0.18 6.47
CA ALA A 51 -4.65 0.72 7.61
C ALA A 51 -3.47 1.72 7.75
N GLY A 52 -2.59 1.81 6.73
CA GLY A 52 -1.64 2.89 6.55
C GLY A 52 -0.34 2.81 7.34
N LEU A 53 0.03 1.65 7.90
CA LEU A 53 1.29 1.55 8.67
C LEU A 53 2.53 1.79 7.79
N ALA A 54 2.53 1.33 6.54
CA ALA A 54 3.63 1.61 5.62
C ALA A 54 3.76 3.11 5.33
N ILE A 55 2.63 3.81 5.17
CA ILE A 55 2.57 5.27 5.00
C ILE A 55 3.16 5.99 6.23
N GLU A 56 2.72 5.62 7.44
CA GLU A 56 3.23 6.20 8.68
C GLU A 56 4.77 6.05 8.79
N LEU A 57 5.29 4.87 8.49
CA LEU A 57 6.73 4.60 8.52
C LEU A 57 7.52 5.40 7.46
N ALA A 58 6.93 5.65 6.28
CA ALA A 58 7.51 6.51 5.27
C ALA A 58 7.48 7.99 5.70
N ALA A 59 6.37 8.44 6.30
CA ALA A 59 6.21 9.80 6.81
C ALA A 59 7.22 10.12 7.93
N ILE A 60 7.54 9.16 8.81
CA ILE A 60 8.59 9.30 9.83
C ILE A 60 9.97 9.57 9.19
N ARG A 61 10.21 9.10 7.96
CA ARG A 61 11.41 9.40 7.17
C ARG A 61 11.37 10.76 6.47
N GLY A 62 10.26 11.48 6.59
CA GLY A 62 10.04 12.80 5.99
C GLY A 62 9.46 12.78 4.58
N ALA A 63 8.97 11.63 4.10
CA ALA A 63 8.27 11.55 2.83
C ALA A 63 6.90 12.26 2.88
N LEU A 64 6.50 12.84 1.75
CA LEU A 64 5.16 13.38 1.52
C LEU A 64 4.29 12.25 0.98
N CYS A 65 3.41 11.72 1.83
CA CYS A 65 2.73 10.47 1.55
C CYS A 65 1.32 10.65 1.02
N ALA A 66 0.96 9.75 0.11
CA ALA A 66 -0.41 9.48 -0.34
C ALA A 66 -0.70 7.99 -0.26
N GLY A 67 -1.97 7.63 -0.24
CA GLY A 67 -2.41 6.23 -0.24
C GLY A 67 -3.77 6.04 -0.88
N ILE A 68 -4.01 4.85 -1.37
CA ILE A 68 -5.31 4.42 -1.89
C ILE A 68 -5.62 3.01 -1.41
N ASP A 69 -6.83 2.80 -0.97
CA ASP A 69 -7.37 1.47 -0.67
C ASP A 69 -8.85 1.37 -1.04
N ALA A 70 -9.30 0.19 -1.36
CA ALA A 70 -10.69 -0.08 -1.71
C ALA A 70 -11.61 -0.10 -0.49
N SER A 71 -11.09 -0.25 0.72
CA SER A 71 -11.87 -0.33 1.95
C SER A 71 -12.00 1.01 2.64
N ASN A 72 -13.21 1.53 2.71
CA ASN A 72 -13.57 2.69 3.52
C ASN A 72 -13.08 2.60 4.96
N ARG A 73 -13.23 1.43 5.59
CA ARG A 73 -12.93 1.22 6.99
C ARG A 73 -11.42 1.20 7.24
N LEU A 74 -10.64 0.62 6.33
CA LEU A 74 -9.19 0.65 6.41
C LEU A 74 -8.66 2.07 6.16
N VAL A 75 -9.19 2.76 5.15
CA VAL A 75 -8.82 4.16 4.86
C VAL A 75 -9.10 5.07 6.06
N ALA A 76 -10.23 4.91 6.75
CA ALA A 76 -10.51 5.69 7.95
C ALA A 76 -9.41 5.51 9.02
N VAL A 77 -8.97 4.28 9.26
CA VAL A 77 -7.85 4.01 10.20
C VAL A 77 -6.54 4.64 9.70
N ALA A 78 -6.27 4.53 8.40
CA ALA A 78 -5.05 5.11 7.81
C ALA A 78 -5.02 6.64 7.90
N GLN A 79 -6.16 7.30 7.68
CA GLN A 79 -6.31 8.76 7.83
C GLN A 79 -6.12 9.21 9.28
N ASP A 80 -6.67 8.49 10.25
CA ASP A 80 -6.47 8.77 11.68
C ASP A 80 -4.99 8.61 12.08
N ARG A 81 -4.30 7.60 11.52
CA ARG A 81 -2.89 7.33 11.78
C ARG A 81 -1.97 8.37 11.15
N SER A 82 -2.28 8.83 9.96
CA SER A 82 -1.46 9.75 9.16
C SER A 82 -2.27 10.93 8.63
N PRO A 83 -2.73 11.86 9.47
CA PRO A 83 -3.65 12.93 9.08
C PRO A 83 -3.06 13.94 8.09
N SER A 84 -1.74 13.96 7.91
CA SER A 84 -1.07 14.81 6.91
C SER A 84 -0.93 14.16 5.53
N ALA A 85 -1.25 12.88 5.39
CA ALA A 85 -1.16 12.16 4.13
C ALA A 85 -2.48 12.28 3.33
N ASP A 86 -2.36 12.32 1.99
CA ASP A 86 -3.51 12.29 1.07
C ASP A 86 -3.98 10.84 0.85
N ILE A 87 -4.82 10.34 1.76
CA ILE A 87 -5.30 8.96 1.72
C ILE A 87 -6.75 8.92 1.22
N ARG A 88 -7.00 8.14 0.18
CA ARG A 88 -8.28 8.10 -0.53
C ARG A 88 -8.84 6.69 -0.61
N VAL A 89 -10.18 6.58 -0.59
CA VAL A 89 -10.89 5.37 -1.00
C VAL A 89 -10.97 5.34 -2.52
N GLY A 90 -10.62 4.22 -3.13
CA GLY A 90 -10.71 4.11 -4.58
C GLY A 90 -10.09 2.84 -5.17
N ASP A 91 -10.14 2.81 -6.50
CA ASP A 91 -9.60 1.72 -7.29
C ASP A 91 -8.13 1.99 -7.66
N MET A 92 -7.25 1.06 -7.32
CA MET A 92 -5.85 1.14 -7.73
C MET A 92 -5.62 0.96 -9.23
N GLU A 93 -6.66 0.54 -9.99
CA GLU A 93 -6.62 0.45 -11.45
C GLU A 93 -7.06 1.74 -12.15
N ALA A 94 -7.43 2.78 -11.38
CA ALA A 94 -7.84 4.09 -11.86
C ALA A 94 -7.44 5.16 -10.84
N LEU A 95 -6.15 5.44 -10.73
CA LEU A 95 -5.59 6.33 -9.70
C LEU A 95 -6.01 7.79 -9.93
N PRO A 96 -6.50 8.49 -8.88
CA PRO A 96 -6.99 9.87 -9.00
C PRO A 96 -5.85 10.91 -8.89
N TRP A 97 -4.67 10.59 -9.37
CA TRP A 97 -3.52 11.50 -9.44
C TRP A 97 -2.99 11.62 -10.86
N GLU A 98 -2.38 12.75 -11.16
CA GLU A 98 -1.82 13.05 -12.48
C GLU A 98 -0.55 12.23 -12.77
N ASP A 99 -0.19 12.17 -14.06
CA ASP A 99 1.04 11.53 -14.53
C ASP A 99 2.27 12.15 -13.85
N GLY A 100 3.22 11.33 -13.45
CA GLY A 100 4.47 11.79 -12.87
C GLY A 100 4.35 12.47 -11.50
N SER A 101 3.27 12.23 -10.76
CA SER A 101 3.02 12.87 -9.45
C SER A 101 3.92 12.38 -8.34
N PHE A 102 4.53 11.19 -8.47
CA PHE A 102 5.27 10.53 -7.39
C PHE A 102 6.69 10.16 -7.75
N ASP A 103 7.57 10.21 -6.75
CA ASP A 103 8.97 9.75 -6.81
C ASP A 103 9.07 8.25 -6.55
N ILE A 104 8.17 7.74 -5.68
CA ILE A 104 8.12 6.37 -5.21
C ILE A 104 6.68 5.88 -5.21
N VAL A 105 6.48 4.66 -5.68
CA VAL A 105 5.23 3.91 -5.51
C VAL A 105 5.53 2.60 -4.80
N THR A 106 4.73 2.27 -3.79
CA THR A 106 4.78 0.99 -3.09
C THR A 106 3.44 0.26 -3.17
N SER A 107 3.47 -1.05 -3.08
CA SER A 107 2.28 -1.87 -2.82
C SER A 107 2.68 -3.14 -2.07
N PHE A 108 2.16 -3.30 -0.87
CA PHE A 108 2.48 -4.44 -0.01
C PHE A 108 1.37 -5.49 -0.10
N ARG A 109 1.57 -6.51 -0.97
CA ARG A 109 0.61 -7.61 -1.20
C ARG A 109 -0.75 -7.16 -1.74
N GLY A 110 -0.84 -5.93 -2.24
CA GLY A 110 -2.07 -5.39 -2.84
C GLY A 110 -2.20 -5.75 -4.32
N ILE A 111 -1.12 -5.64 -5.07
CA ILE A 111 -1.08 -5.99 -6.49
C ILE A 111 -0.61 -7.44 -6.61
N TRP A 112 -1.51 -8.37 -6.84
CA TRP A 112 -1.22 -9.80 -6.93
C TRP A 112 -1.85 -10.45 -8.15
N GLY A 113 -1.18 -10.29 -9.26
CA GLY A 113 -1.21 -11.21 -10.39
C GLY A 113 -2.46 -11.31 -11.25
N THR A 114 -3.52 -10.56 -10.99
CA THR A 114 -4.76 -10.67 -11.76
C THR A 114 -4.97 -9.55 -12.78
N THR A 115 -4.21 -8.46 -12.68
CA THR A 115 -4.37 -7.33 -13.58
C THR A 115 -3.05 -6.60 -13.83
N THR A 116 -2.83 -6.20 -15.08
CA THR A 116 -1.72 -5.33 -15.46
C THR A 116 -2.03 -3.85 -15.23
N LYS A 117 -3.33 -3.48 -15.15
CA LYS A 117 -3.76 -2.09 -15.03
C LYS A 117 -3.21 -1.38 -13.81
N ALA A 118 -3.19 -2.05 -12.64
CA ALA A 118 -2.62 -1.46 -11.43
C ALA A 118 -1.12 -1.14 -11.60
N VAL A 119 -0.38 -1.98 -12.32
CA VAL A 119 1.04 -1.74 -12.63
C VAL A 119 1.19 -0.61 -13.66
N GLU A 120 0.30 -0.55 -14.65
CA GLU A 120 0.26 0.53 -15.64
C GLU A 120 -0.03 1.87 -14.97
N GLU A 121 -0.99 1.92 -14.04
CA GLU A 121 -1.29 3.10 -13.24
C GLU A 121 -0.13 3.50 -12.32
N ALA A 122 0.50 2.53 -11.65
CA ALA A 122 1.71 2.79 -10.86
C ALA A 122 2.82 3.42 -11.73
N HIS A 123 3.02 2.92 -12.94
CA HIS A 123 3.98 3.47 -13.90
C HIS A 123 3.57 4.88 -14.37
N ARG A 124 2.29 5.11 -14.67
CA ARG A 124 1.77 6.40 -15.12
C ARG A 124 2.01 7.51 -14.09
N VAL A 125 1.71 7.24 -12.82
CA VAL A 125 1.84 8.25 -11.76
C VAL A 125 3.29 8.44 -11.28
N LEU A 126 4.21 7.53 -11.62
CA LEU A 126 5.64 7.71 -11.36
C LEU A 126 6.25 8.72 -12.33
N ARG A 127 7.05 9.65 -11.81
CA ARG A 127 7.88 10.51 -12.65
C ARG A 127 8.97 9.70 -13.38
N PRO A 128 9.53 10.21 -14.48
CA PRO A 128 10.72 9.60 -15.09
C PRO A 128 11.84 9.40 -14.06
N GLY A 129 12.37 8.18 -13.97
CA GLY A 129 13.37 7.79 -12.97
C GLY A 129 12.80 7.54 -11.56
N GLY A 130 11.49 7.54 -11.39
CA GLY A 130 10.81 7.10 -10.17
C GLY A 130 11.01 5.61 -9.90
N ARG A 131 10.72 5.19 -8.67
CA ARG A 131 11.00 3.83 -8.18
C ARG A 131 9.71 3.15 -7.74
N LEU A 132 9.50 1.91 -8.19
CA LEU A 132 8.38 1.07 -7.79
C LEU A 132 8.89 -0.14 -6.99
N ALA A 133 8.27 -0.44 -5.87
CA ALA A 133 8.41 -1.73 -5.20
C ALA A 133 7.06 -2.35 -4.90
N MET A 134 6.94 -3.63 -5.23
CA MET A 134 5.77 -4.44 -4.91
C MET A 134 6.23 -5.68 -4.16
N THR A 135 5.46 -6.06 -3.15
CA THR A 135 5.61 -7.38 -2.53
C THR A 135 4.40 -8.25 -2.88
N CYS A 136 4.63 -9.52 -3.04
CA CYS A 136 3.58 -10.49 -3.33
C CYS A 136 3.82 -11.78 -2.55
N TRP A 137 2.79 -12.60 -2.47
CA TRP A 137 2.89 -13.91 -1.85
C TRP A 137 3.78 -14.82 -2.70
N GLY A 138 4.76 -15.44 -2.06
CA GLY A 138 5.61 -16.45 -2.68
C GLY A 138 4.88 -17.78 -2.87
N ASN A 139 5.63 -18.82 -3.26
CA ASN A 139 5.09 -20.17 -3.35
C ASN A 139 4.64 -20.64 -1.96
N VAL A 140 3.34 -20.92 -1.81
CA VAL A 140 2.69 -21.35 -0.56
C VAL A 140 3.42 -22.54 0.08
N GLY A 141 3.85 -23.52 -0.72
CA GLY A 141 4.58 -24.70 -0.23
C GLY A 141 5.98 -24.40 0.31
N LYS A 142 6.51 -23.20 0.08
CA LYS A 142 7.82 -22.75 0.57
C LYS A 142 7.73 -21.66 1.65
N SER A 143 6.52 -21.25 2.01
CA SER A 143 6.29 -20.22 3.02
C SER A 143 6.10 -20.85 4.40
N PRO A 144 6.92 -20.52 5.41
CA PRO A 144 6.77 -21.07 6.77
C PRO A 144 5.41 -20.82 7.43
N GLY A 145 4.66 -19.79 6.97
CA GLY A 145 3.34 -19.46 7.50
C GLY A 145 2.16 -20.06 6.75
N ALA A 146 2.38 -20.81 5.68
CA ALA A 146 1.31 -21.35 4.83
C ALA A 146 0.36 -22.33 5.56
N TRP A 147 0.84 -22.97 6.61
CA TRP A 147 0.10 -23.93 7.43
C TRP A 147 -1.02 -23.29 8.28
N MET A 148 -1.01 -22.00 8.47
CA MET A 148 -1.98 -21.28 9.32
C MET A 148 -3.21 -20.82 8.56
N MET A 149 -3.27 -21.02 7.24
CA MET A 149 -4.38 -20.60 6.37
C MET A 149 -5.16 -21.78 5.76
N ALA A 150 -4.84 -23.01 6.15
CA ALA A 150 -5.51 -24.23 5.68
C ALA A 150 -6.68 -24.61 6.57
#